data_b524f02b701ef031c4913b5bd0d28d33
#
_entry.id   b524f02b701ef031c4913b5bd0d28d33
#
_cell.length_a   1.000
_cell.length_b   1.000
_cell.length_c   1.000
_cell.angle_alpha   90.00
_cell.angle_beta   90.00
_cell.angle_gamma   90.00
#
_symmetry.space_group_name_H-M   'P 1'
#
loop_
_entity.id
_entity.type
_entity.pdbx_description
1 polymer ?
#
loop_
_entity_poly.entity_id
_entity_poly.type
_entity_poly.pdbx_seq_one_letter_code
_entity_poly.pdbx_strand_id
1 'polypeptide(L)'
;MNNLDRKRGHIQVALEQEPTQSCFDSIRLQHRALPNVNLCEIDLETDFFGKSAAAPIFVSSMTGGPSESELINRHLAEACNEMGVAMGVGSQRISMQEGSLSGLNWSVRSAIGDRPLFANFGAVNLPQLGAVQDLGRILDPIEADALILHLNPMQEVFQPSGDTNWKQITDHIAEVCAWSPVPVVVKEVGFGLDVQSATELVSAGVSVLDVAGRGGTRFADIEIALNANIRKTLSTDNVFDDWGYTTTESLTAIKRAFPTMTCWASGGIRNGLDVAKSMCIGASAVGVAGKLLRPATESTEAVVTVLRQFMSELRITCFGLGVGSSMGLNRTHVLDALDAD
;
A
#
# COMPACT_ATOMS: atom_id res chain seq x y z
N MET A 1 14.85 -23.22 -3.03
CA MET A 1 15.21 -21.78 -2.85
C MET A 1 14.89 -21.45 -1.42
N ASN A 2 15.84 -20.90 -0.65
CA ASN A 2 15.56 -20.48 0.74
C ASN A 2 14.77 -19.16 0.73
N ASN A 3 14.22 -18.75 1.89
CA ASN A 3 13.38 -17.55 2.00
C ASN A 3 14.12 -16.25 1.61
N LEU A 4 15.42 -16.17 1.87
CA LEU A 4 16.23 -14.99 1.54
C LEU A 4 16.47 -14.89 0.03
N ASP A 5 16.80 -15.99 -0.63
CA ASP A 5 16.99 -16.01 -2.10
C ASP A 5 15.69 -15.66 -2.83
N ARG A 6 14.54 -16.10 -2.30
CA ARG A 6 13.23 -15.76 -2.88
C ARG A 6 12.96 -14.26 -2.77
N LYS A 7 13.22 -13.62 -1.63
CA LYS A 7 13.01 -12.19 -1.48
C LYS A 7 13.93 -11.34 -2.36
N ARG A 8 15.16 -11.77 -2.60
CA ARG A 8 16.03 -11.15 -3.63
C ARG A 8 15.42 -11.27 -5.02
N GLY A 9 14.92 -12.47 -5.36
CA GLY A 9 14.19 -12.70 -6.61
C GLY A 9 12.98 -11.79 -6.74
N HIS A 10 12.21 -11.56 -5.67
CA HIS A 10 11.06 -10.64 -5.68
C HIS A 10 11.48 -9.21 -6.06
N ILE A 11 12.55 -8.68 -5.47
CA ILE A 11 13.06 -7.33 -5.79
C ILE A 11 13.48 -7.27 -7.26
N GLN A 12 14.26 -8.24 -7.72
CA GLN A 12 14.74 -8.27 -9.10
C GLN A 12 13.60 -8.32 -10.11
N VAL A 13 12.67 -9.26 -9.96
CA VAL A 13 11.53 -9.40 -10.88
C VAL A 13 10.62 -8.16 -10.82
N ALA A 14 10.39 -7.59 -9.63
CA ALA A 14 9.60 -6.37 -9.49
C ALA A 14 10.24 -5.15 -10.19
N LEU A 15 11.57 -5.06 -10.24
CA LEU A 15 12.30 -4.02 -10.97
C LEU A 15 12.23 -4.18 -12.49
N GLU A 16 11.97 -5.40 -12.98
CA GLU A 16 11.86 -5.74 -14.40
C GLU A 16 10.42 -5.71 -14.92
N GLN A 17 9.42 -5.63 -14.02
CA GLN A 17 8.01 -5.57 -14.43
C GLN A 17 7.73 -4.29 -15.22
N GLU A 18 7.19 -4.46 -16.44
CA GLU A 18 6.71 -3.34 -17.24
C GLU A 18 5.40 -2.77 -16.66
N PRO A 19 5.22 -1.45 -16.73
CA PRO A 19 3.99 -0.82 -16.30
C PRO A 19 2.79 -1.31 -17.12
N THR A 20 1.74 -1.76 -16.45
CA THR A 20 0.46 -2.06 -17.11
C THR A 20 -0.32 -0.78 -17.41
N GLN A 21 -1.34 -0.88 -18.28
CA GLN A 21 -2.26 0.24 -18.49
C GLN A 21 -2.89 0.66 -17.15
N SER A 22 -2.88 1.95 -16.88
CA SER A 22 -3.37 2.43 -15.60
C SER A 22 -4.90 2.52 -15.57
N CYS A 23 -5.48 1.98 -14.51
CA CYS A 23 -6.90 2.14 -14.22
C CYS A 23 -7.32 3.60 -13.99
N PHE A 24 -6.38 4.48 -13.65
CA PHE A 24 -6.63 5.91 -13.45
C PHE A 24 -6.78 6.70 -14.76
N ASP A 25 -6.43 6.14 -15.92
CA ASP A 25 -6.54 6.84 -17.21
C ASP A 25 -7.99 7.10 -17.61
N SER A 26 -8.94 6.27 -17.13
CA SER A 26 -10.38 6.46 -17.33
C SER A 26 -10.98 7.59 -16.47
N ILE A 27 -10.31 7.99 -15.39
CA ILE A 27 -10.80 9.06 -14.51
C ILE A 27 -10.33 10.42 -15.07
N ARG A 28 -11.29 11.27 -15.37
CA ARG A 28 -11.06 12.65 -15.83
C ARG A 28 -11.46 13.61 -14.72
N LEU A 29 -10.63 14.62 -14.46
CA LEU A 29 -10.91 15.66 -13.48
C LEU A 29 -11.41 16.94 -14.18
N GLN A 30 -12.26 17.69 -13.49
CA GLN A 30 -12.74 18.98 -13.95
C GLN A 30 -11.58 19.98 -14.01
N HIS A 31 -11.58 20.83 -15.02
CA HIS A 31 -10.66 21.95 -15.08
C HIS A 31 -11.37 23.26 -14.71
N ARG A 32 -10.84 23.99 -13.76
CA ARG A 32 -11.30 25.34 -13.40
C ARG A 32 -10.41 26.38 -14.06
N ALA A 33 -10.95 27.07 -15.07
CA ALA A 33 -10.23 28.16 -15.76
C ALA A 33 -9.96 29.37 -14.82
N LEU A 34 -10.76 29.53 -13.76
CA LEU A 34 -10.58 30.53 -12.68
C LEU A 34 -10.52 29.80 -11.34
N PRO A 35 -9.37 29.28 -10.93
CA PRO A 35 -9.24 28.42 -9.75
C PRO A 35 -9.50 29.15 -8.43
N ASN A 36 -9.24 30.47 -8.37
CA ASN A 36 -9.44 31.31 -7.20
C ASN A 36 -8.71 30.83 -5.93
N VAL A 37 -7.55 30.19 -6.11
CA VAL A 37 -6.63 29.74 -5.06
C VAL A 37 -5.20 30.11 -5.45
N ASN A 38 -4.34 30.27 -4.43
CA ASN A 38 -2.90 30.51 -4.68
C ASN A 38 -2.15 29.16 -4.60
N LEU A 39 -1.37 28.82 -5.62
CA LEU A 39 -0.63 27.56 -5.70
C LEU A 39 0.26 27.34 -4.47
N CYS A 40 0.91 28.41 -3.97
CA CYS A 40 1.82 28.31 -2.83
C CYS A 40 1.11 28.13 -1.47
N GLU A 41 -0.19 28.41 -1.41
CA GLU A 41 -1.01 28.31 -0.20
C GLU A 41 -1.81 27.01 -0.13
N ILE A 42 -1.72 26.16 -1.15
CA ILE A 42 -2.43 24.88 -1.16
C ILE A 42 -1.84 23.98 -0.08
N ASP A 43 -2.70 23.56 0.83
CA ASP A 43 -2.35 22.66 1.91
C ASP A 43 -2.48 21.19 1.48
N LEU A 44 -1.42 20.40 1.70
CA LEU A 44 -1.40 18.97 1.48
C LEU A 44 -1.38 18.17 2.78
N GLU A 45 -1.26 18.83 3.94
CA GLU A 45 -1.15 18.15 5.23
C GLU A 45 -2.33 17.21 5.49
N THR A 46 -2.03 16.12 6.17
CA THR A 46 -2.99 15.10 6.59
C THR A 46 -2.56 14.50 7.92
N ASP A 47 -3.43 13.67 8.49
CA ASP A 47 -3.17 12.94 9.73
C ASP A 47 -3.24 11.43 9.49
N PHE A 48 -2.31 10.71 10.08
CA PHE A 48 -2.33 9.25 10.19
C PHE A 48 -2.34 8.85 11.66
N PHE A 49 -3.51 8.55 12.17
CA PHE A 49 -3.69 8.05 13.55
C PHE A 49 -3.13 8.99 14.63
N GLY A 50 -3.35 10.29 14.48
CA GLY A 50 -2.88 11.33 15.41
C GLY A 50 -1.47 11.85 15.14
N LYS A 51 -0.81 11.38 14.08
CA LYS A 51 0.48 11.90 13.62
C LYS A 51 0.35 12.63 12.29
N SER A 52 0.83 13.87 12.26
CA SER A 52 0.82 14.72 11.05
C SER A 52 1.77 14.18 9.98
N ALA A 53 1.33 14.30 8.73
CA ALA A 53 2.13 14.06 7.53
C ALA A 53 1.95 15.20 6.53
N ALA A 54 3.01 15.53 5.78
CA ALA A 54 3.05 16.66 4.85
C ALA A 54 2.19 16.45 3.58
N ALA A 55 1.71 15.24 3.35
CA ALA A 55 0.80 14.90 2.23
C ALA A 55 0.06 13.60 2.53
N PRO A 56 -1.13 13.37 1.90
CA PRO A 56 -1.88 12.11 2.02
C PRO A 56 -1.24 10.98 1.19
N ILE A 57 0.07 10.87 1.28
CA ILE A 57 0.89 9.89 0.56
C ILE A 57 1.68 9.09 1.59
N PHE A 58 1.75 7.79 1.40
CA PHE A 58 2.62 6.94 2.19
C PHE A 58 3.41 5.97 1.30
N VAL A 59 4.60 5.59 1.75
CA VAL A 59 5.35 4.50 1.14
C VAL A 59 4.65 3.20 1.53
N SER A 60 4.06 2.50 0.55
CA SER A 60 3.36 1.24 0.81
C SER A 60 4.36 0.12 1.11
N SER A 61 3.92 -0.85 1.91
CA SER A 61 4.73 -2.00 2.34
C SER A 61 5.29 -2.78 1.15
N MET A 62 6.60 -2.90 1.05
CA MET A 62 7.28 -3.59 -0.07
C MET A 62 8.10 -4.79 0.40
N THR A 63 9.29 -4.57 0.93
CA THR A 63 10.26 -5.63 1.19
C THR A 63 10.74 -5.63 2.64
N GLY A 64 11.12 -6.82 3.11
CA GLY A 64 11.77 -7.03 4.40
C GLY A 64 12.56 -8.34 4.37
N GLY A 65 13.65 -8.43 5.11
CA GLY A 65 14.42 -9.66 5.28
C GLY A 65 15.89 -9.59 4.86
N PRO A 66 16.30 -9.70 3.56
CA PRO A 66 17.71 -9.73 3.21
C PRO A 66 18.43 -8.38 3.45
N SER A 67 19.76 -8.41 3.52
CA SER A 67 20.60 -7.22 3.75
C SER A 67 20.38 -6.10 2.73
N GLU A 68 20.06 -6.44 1.49
CA GLU A 68 19.68 -5.46 0.47
C GLU A 68 18.39 -4.74 0.81
N SER A 69 17.45 -5.43 1.44
CA SER A 69 16.19 -4.82 1.92
C SER A 69 16.43 -3.83 3.06
N GLU A 70 17.48 -4.02 3.87
CA GLU A 70 17.85 -3.08 4.93
C GLU A 70 18.25 -1.72 4.35
N LEU A 71 19.07 -1.71 3.30
CA LEU A 71 19.48 -0.48 2.60
C LEU A 71 18.26 0.21 1.97
N ILE A 72 17.40 -0.55 1.27
CA ILE A 72 16.18 -0.04 0.67
C ILE A 72 15.28 0.59 1.74
N ASN A 73 15.01 -0.11 2.84
CA ASN A 73 14.16 0.40 3.92
C ASN A 73 14.76 1.63 4.59
N ARG A 74 16.07 1.72 4.72
CA ARG A 74 16.76 2.90 5.25
C ARG A 74 16.57 4.09 4.33
N HIS A 75 16.85 3.97 3.03
CA HIS A 75 16.67 5.06 2.06
C HIS A 75 15.21 5.55 2.03
N LEU A 76 14.25 4.61 2.08
CA LEU A 76 12.82 4.96 2.16
C LEU A 76 12.50 5.71 3.45
N ALA A 77 12.97 5.23 4.60
CA ALA A 77 12.70 5.85 5.90
C ALA A 77 13.30 7.25 6.03
N GLU A 78 14.58 7.42 5.63
CA GLU A 78 15.25 8.72 5.58
C GLU A 78 14.52 9.72 4.67
N ALA A 79 14.10 9.27 3.48
CA ALA A 79 13.34 10.09 2.55
C ALA A 79 11.94 10.45 3.10
N CYS A 80 11.27 9.51 3.78
CA CYS A 80 9.99 9.78 4.46
C CYS A 80 10.15 10.82 5.57
N ASN A 81 11.25 10.75 6.34
CA ASN A 81 11.55 11.76 7.36
C ASN A 81 11.74 13.15 6.74
N GLU A 82 12.57 13.26 5.69
CA GLU A 82 12.83 14.53 5.00
C GLU A 82 11.56 15.12 4.38
N MET A 83 10.76 14.27 3.72
CA MET A 83 9.55 14.71 3.02
C MET A 83 8.31 14.80 3.91
N GLY A 84 8.39 14.36 5.16
CA GLY A 84 7.28 14.39 6.09
C GLY A 84 6.14 13.43 5.75
N VAL A 85 6.41 12.29 5.11
CA VAL A 85 5.38 11.33 4.69
C VAL A 85 5.44 10.03 5.51
N ALA A 86 4.35 9.27 5.49
CA ALA A 86 4.23 8.01 6.23
C ALA A 86 4.91 6.84 5.49
N MET A 87 5.19 5.74 6.21
CA MET A 87 5.76 4.53 5.64
C MET A 87 5.19 3.26 6.27
N GLY A 88 4.85 2.27 5.46
CA GLY A 88 4.63 0.89 5.87
C GLY A 88 5.86 0.03 5.58
N VAL A 89 6.31 -0.76 6.56
CA VAL A 89 7.42 -1.70 6.36
C VAL A 89 6.97 -2.96 5.63
N GLY A 90 7.90 -3.72 5.08
CA GLY A 90 7.63 -5.04 4.51
C GLY A 90 7.24 -6.07 5.60
N SER A 91 6.77 -7.26 5.18
CA SER A 91 6.33 -8.30 6.11
C SER A 91 7.40 -8.69 7.13
N GLN A 92 7.03 -8.61 8.42
CA GLN A 92 7.88 -8.93 9.56
C GLN A 92 7.87 -10.42 9.94
N ARG A 93 7.22 -11.29 9.14
CA ARG A 93 7.21 -12.75 9.38
C ARG A 93 8.62 -13.34 9.52
N ILE A 94 9.56 -12.92 8.69
CA ILE A 94 10.95 -13.41 8.74
C ILE A 94 11.64 -13.03 10.05
N SER A 95 11.46 -11.80 10.50
CA SER A 95 12.04 -11.33 11.76
C SER A 95 11.59 -12.17 12.96
N MET A 96 10.36 -12.71 12.91
CA MET A 96 9.86 -13.60 13.96
C MET A 96 10.43 -15.01 13.90
N GLN A 97 10.69 -15.55 12.70
CA GLN A 97 11.17 -16.92 12.53
C GLN A 97 12.67 -17.07 12.81
N GLU A 98 13.46 -16.09 12.45
CA GLU A 98 14.93 -16.17 12.51
C GLU A 98 15.54 -15.46 13.75
N GLY A 99 14.71 -14.83 14.57
CA GLY A 99 15.20 -14.01 15.70
C GLY A 99 16.04 -12.81 15.24
N SER A 100 16.11 -12.57 13.92
CA SER A 100 16.83 -11.48 13.26
C SER A 100 15.85 -10.41 12.83
N LEU A 101 16.04 -9.20 13.35
CA LEU A 101 15.25 -8.01 12.99
C LEU A 101 15.87 -7.26 11.80
N SER A 102 16.55 -7.96 10.89
CA SER A 102 17.29 -7.34 9.80
C SER A 102 16.42 -6.40 8.96
N GLY A 103 16.77 -5.11 8.96
CA GLY A 103 16.10 -4.05 8.20
C GLY A 103 14.69 -3.68 8.65
N LEU A 104 14.18 -4.26 9.74
CA LEU A 104 12.83 -4.03 10.29
C LEU A 104 12.90 -3.92 11.82
N ASN A 105 13.77 -3.06 12.31
CA ASN A 105 14.05 -2.85 13.71
C ASN A 105 14.13 -1.36 14.04
N TRP A 106 14.61 -1.04 15.22
CA TRP A 106 14.84 0.32 15.67
C TRP A 106 15.60 1.21 14.67
N SER A 107 16.43 0.65 13.78
CA SER A 107 17.13 1.45 12.77
C SER A 107 16.19 2.14 11.78
N VAL A 108 15.08 1.47 11.41
CA VAL A 108 14.05 2.07 10.55
C VAL A 108 13.30 3.18 11.30
N ARG A 109 12.92 2.93 12.56
CA ARG A 109 12.27 3.96 13.41
C ARG A 109 13.20 5.17 13.60
N SER A 110 14.48 4.94 13.88
CA SER A 110 15.47 6.00 14.03
C SER A 110 15.65 6.81 12.73
N ALA A 111 15.61 6.16 11.58
CA ALA A 111 15.75 6.82 10.28
C ALA A 111 14.52 7.66 9.90
N ILE A 112 13.32 7.16 10.16
CA ILE A 112 12.06 7.86 9.85
C ILE A 112 11.70 8.93 10.90
N GLY A 113 12.30 8.89 12.10
CA GLY A 113 11.99 9.82 13.20
C GLY A 113 10.54 9.69 13.67
N ASP A 114 9.87 10.83 13.91
CA ASP A 114 8.50 10.88 14.43
C ASP A 114 7.40 10.70 13.38
N ARG A 115 7.76 10.43 12.10
CA ARG A 115 6.77 10.24 11.05
C ARG A 115 5.98 8.95 11.25
N PRO A 116 4.73 8.87 10.74
CA PRO A 116 3.91 7.67 10.88
C PRO A 116 4.60 6.45 10.26
N LEU A 117 4.74 5.38 11.06
CA LEU A 117 5.40 4.13 10.66
C LEU A 117 4.47 2.96 10.95
N PHE A 118 4.20 2.12 9.93
CA PHE A 118 3.24 1.04 10.04
C PHE A 118 3.95 -0.31 9.99
N ALA A 119 3.68 -1.15 10.99
CA ALA A 119 4.06 -2.56 10.98
C ALA A 119 3.29 -3.32 9.90
N ASN A 120 3.80 -4.49 9.50
CA ASN A 120 3.14 -5.31 8.49
C ASN A 120 3.29 -6.79 8.75
N PHE A 121 2.17 -7.53 8.70
CA PHE A 121 2.15 -8.97 8.90
C PHE A 121 1.12 -9.63 7.97
N GLY A 122 1.38 -10.89 7.56
CA GLY A 122 0.44 -11.65 6.73
C GLY A 122 -0.75 -12.15 7.55
N ALA A 123 -1.98 -11.81 7.16
CA ALA A 123 -3.16 -12.28 7.88
C ALA A 123 -3.25 -13.81 7.93
N VAL A 124 -2.86 -14.51 6.86
CA VAL A 124 -2.81 -15.99 6.83
C VAL A 124 -1.87 -16.59 7.88
N ASN A 125 -0.93 -15.81 8.40
CA ASN A 125 0.01 -16.26 9.43
C ASN A 125 -0.45 -15.96 10.88
N LEU A 126 -1.55 -15.26 11.08
CA LEU A 126 -2.09 -14.98 12.42
C LEU A 126 -2.28 -16.23 13.29
N PRO A 127 -2.79 -17.37 12.76
CA PRO A 127 -2.89 -18.59 13.55
C PRO A 127 -1.57 -19.16 14.07
N GLN A 128 -0.44 -18.73 13.51
CA GLN A 128 0.90 -19.15 13.92
C GLN A 128 1.46 -18.28 15.06
N LEU A 129 0.85 -17.13 15.34
CA LEU A 129 1.11 -16.35 16.54
C LEU A 129 0.44 -17.09 17.69
N GLY A 130 1.20 -17.61 18.63
CA GLY A 130 0.67 -18.43 19.72
C GLY A 130 -0.30 -17.72 20.65
N ALA A 131 -0.26 -16.39 20.68
CA ALA A 131 -1.20 -15.52 21.39
C ALA A 131 -1.18 -14.12 20.79
N VAL A 132 -2.26 -13.36 20.99
CA VAL A 132 -2.37 -11.94 20.57
C VAL A 132 -1.26 -11.08 21.22
N GLN A 133 -0.76 -11.49 22.40
CA GLN A 133 0.39 -10.86 23.05
C GLN A 133 1.68 -10.90 22.21
N ASP A 134 1.81 -11.82 21.26
CA ASP A 134 2.93 -11.87 20.33
C ASP A 134 2.93 -10.69 19.33
N LEU A 135 1.83 -9.91 19.24
CA LEU A 135 1.79 -8.68 18.43
C LEU A 135 2.85 -7.66 18.87
N GLY A 136 3.20 -7.61 20.16
CA GLY A 136 4.30 -6.78 20.65
C GLY A 136 5.62 -7.09 19.94
N ARG A 137 5.87 -8.33 19.56
CA ARG A 137 7.07 -8.72 18.80
C ARG A 137 7.12 -8.13 17.39
N ILE A 138 5.96 -7.72 16.85
CA ILE A 138 5.83 -7.07 15.53
C ILE A 138 5.86 -5.55 15.69
N LEU A 139 5.18 -5.01 16.71
CA LEU A 139 4.96 -3.58 16.90
C LEU A 139 6.15 -2.88 17.58
N ASP A 140 6.63 -3.46 18.70
CA ASP A 140 7.62 -2.82 19.58
C ASP A 140 8.99 -2.56 18.91
N PRO A 141 9.54 -3.47 18.07
CA PRO A 141 10.86 -3.26 17.48
C PRO A 141 10.96 -2.02 16.58
N ILE A 142 9.84 -1.51 16.07
CA ILE A 142 9.77 -0.32 15.22
C ILE A 142 8.89 0.78 15.81
N GLU A 143 8.38 0.59 17.04
CA GLU A 143 7.40 1.51 17.66
C GLU A 143 6.31 1.91 16.68
N ALA A 144 5.58 0.90 16.17
CA ALA A 144 4.63 1.07 15.09
C ALA A 144 3.41 1.91 15.52
N ASP A 145 2.97 2.81 14.64
CA ASP A 145 1.79 3.66 14.85
C ASP A 145 0.49 2.99 14.37
N ALA A 146 0.60 1.96 13.54
CA ALA A 146 -0.50 1.10 13.09
C ALA A 146 0.03 -0.27 12.67
N LEU A 147 -0.86 -1.26 12.61
CA LEU A 147 -0.59 -2.60 12.11
C LEU A 147 -1.30 -2.83 10.77
N ILE A 148 -0.54 -3.07 9.72
CA ILE A 148 -1.08 -3.53 8.44
C ILE A 148 -1.13 -5.06 8.43
N LEU A 149 -2.31 -5.62 8.23
CA LEU A 149 -2.52 -7.03 7.93
C LEU A 149 -2.74 -7.18 6.43
N HIS A 150 -1.80 -7.82 5.73
CA HIS A 150 -1.96 -8.03 4.30
C HIS A 150 -2.67 -9.34 3.97
N LEU A 151 -3.57 -9.27 2.99
CA LEU A 151 -4.28 -10.41 2.41
C LEU A 151 -3.63 -10.73 1.05
N ASN A 152 -3.11 -11.93 0.91
CA ASN A 152 -2.36 -12.33 -0.28
C ASN A 152 -2.71 -13.73 -0.80
N PRO A 153 -4.00 -14.14 -0.86
CA PRO A 153 -4.37 -15.51 -1.21
C PRO A 153 -3.85 -15.93 -2.58
N MET A 154 -3.94 -15.08 -3.58
CA MET A 154 -3.46 -15.41 -4.93
C MET A 154 -1.92 -15.45 -5.00
N GLN A 155 -1.21 -14.66 -4.21
CA GLN A 155 0.25 -14.78 -4.11
C GLN A 155 0.64 -16.12 -3.48
N GLU A 156 -0.01 -16.52 -2.37
CA GLU A 156 0.28 -17.76 -1.65
C GLU A 156 0.01 -19.01 -2.53
N VAL A 157 -1.01 -19.00 -3.38
CA VAL A 157 -1.29 -20.11 -4.31
C VAL A 157 -0.13 -20.37 -5.28
N PHE A 158 0.52 -19.31 -5.77
CA PHE A 158 1.64 -19.42 -6.72
C PHE A 158 3.00 -19.60 -6.04
N GLN A 159 3.06 -19.35 -4.74
CA GLN A 159 4.28 -19.49 -3.95
C GLN A 159 4.59 -20.97 -3.66
N PRO A 160 5.86 -21.41 -3.83
CA PRO A 160 6.25 -22.73 -3.34
C PRO A 160 6.01 -22.85 -1.84
N SER A 161 5.20 -23.83 -1.42
CA SER A 161 4.81 -24.01 -0.01
C SER A 161 4.09 -22.81 0.61
N GLY A 162 3.26 -22.12 -0.19
CA GLY A 162 2.45 -21.01 0.31
C GLY A 162 1.33 -21.47 1.25
N ASP A 163 0.92 -20.58 2.13
CA ASP A 163 -0.13 -20.83 3.13
C ASP A 163 -1.51 -20.62 2.50
N THR A 164 -2.12 -21.71 2.02
CA THR A 164 -3.41 -21.67 1.30
C THR A 164 -4.63 -21.97 2.15
N ASN A 165 -4.47 -22.16 3.46
CA ASN A 165 -5.60 -22.33 4.38
C ASN A 165 -6.06 -20.96 4.92
N TRP A 166 -7.10 -20.43 4.30
CA TRP A 166 -7.70 -19.12 4.65
C TRP A 166 -8.94 -19.25 5.53
N LYS A 167 -9.24 -20.43 6.06
CA LYS A 167 -10.39 -20.62 6.95
C LYS A 167 -10.19 -19.88 8.26
N GLN A 168 -11.24 -19.22 8.76
CA GLN A 168 -11.27 -18.49 10.05
C GLN A 168 -10.28 -17.32 10.15
N ILE A 169 -9.67 -16.87 9.05
CA ILE A 169 -8.74 -15.73 9.09
C ILE A 169 -9.48 -14.45 9.54
N THR A 170 -10.74 -14.27 9.17
CA THR A 170 -11.55 -13.13 9.61
C THR A 170 -11.73 -13.11 11.14
N ASP A 171 -11.90 -14.29 11.76
CA ASP A 171 -12.01 -14.41 13.23
C ASP A 171 -10.71 -13.97 13.91
N HIS A 172 -9.56 -14.42 13.40
CA HIS A 172 -8.26 -13.98 13.90
C HIS A 172 -8.02 -12.48 13.68
N ILE A 173 -8.47 -11.90 12.56
CA ILE A 173 -8.42 -10.45 12.34
C ILE A 173 -9.26 -9.72 13.39
N ALA A 174 -10.47 -10.22 13.70
CA ALA A 174 -11.33 -9.64 14.74
C ALA A 174 -10.66 -9.69 16.13
N GLU A 175 -10.02 -10.81 16.47
CA GLU A 175 -9.23 -10.93 17.71
C GLU A 175 -8.12 -9.88 17.75
N VAL A 176 -7.36 -9.72 16.65
CA VAL A 176 -6.30 -8.70 16.57
C VAL A 176 -6.87 -7.30 16.70
N CYS A 177 -7.98 -6.98 16.04
CA CYS A 177 -8.63 -5.67 16.16
C CYS A 177 -9.07 -5.36 17.59
N ALA A 178 -9.54 -6.38 18.34
CA ALA A 178 -9.97 -6.23 19.72
C ALA A 178 -8.82 -6.00 20.72
N TRP A 179 -7.62 -6.49 20.42
CA TRP A 179 -6.50 -6.48 21.36
C TRP A 179 -5.32 -5.60 20.93
N SER A 180 -5.27 -5.15 19.69
CA SER A 180 -4.17 -4.33 19.20
C SER A 180 -4.14 -2.98 19.93
N PRO A 181 -2.97 -2.57 20.46
CA PRO A 181 -2.81 -1.24 21.05
C PRO A 181 -2.77 -0.12 20.01
N VAL A 182 -2.68 -0.46 18.73
CA VAL A 182 -2.63 0.47 17.60
C VAL A 182 -3.73 0.15 16.58
N PRO A 183 -4.17 1.11 15.77
CA PRO A 183 -5.15 0.86 14.72
C PRO A 183 -4.73 -0.25 13.74
N VAL A 184 -5.70 -1.07 13.31
CA VAL A 184 -5.48 -2.15 12.35
C VAL A 184 -5.94 -1.72 10.97
N VAL A 185 -5.03 -1.83 10.02
CA VAL A 185 -5.27 -1.62 8.59
C VAL A 185 -5.26 -2.97 7.89
N VAL A 186 -6.27 -3.27 7.08
CA VAL A 186 -6.21 -4.47 6.23
C VAL A 186 -5.98 -4.05 4.78
N LYS A 187 -5.05 -4.75 4.13
CA LYS A 187 -4.58 -4.41 2.79
C LYS A 187 -4.51 -5.65 1.89
N GLU A 188 -4.99 -5.53 0.66
CA GLU A 188 -4.71 -6.49 -0.40
C GLU A 188 -3.31 -6.25 -1.02
N VAL A 189 -2.83 -7.07 -1.94
CA VAL A 189 -1.46 -7.01 -2.48
C VAL A 189 -1.39 -6.96 -4.01
N GLY A 190 -2.46 -6.51 -4.68
CA GLY A 190 -2.45 -6.28 -6.13
C GLY A 190 -3.64 -6.89 -6.88
N PHE A 191 -4.65 -7.43 -6.17
CA PHE A 191 -5.88 -7.95 -6.77
C PHE A 191 -7.14 -7.20 -6.32
N GLY A 192 -7.01 -6.25 -5.39
CA GLY A 192 -8.10 -5.44 -4.89
C GLY A 192 -9.01 -6.16 -3.90
N LEU A 193 -9.64 -5.39 -3.03
CA LEU A 193 -10.66 -5.86 -2.10
C LEU A 193 -12.04 -5.82 -2.76
N ASP A 194 -12.81 -6.88 -2.59
CA ASP A 194 -14.22 -6.93 -2.94
C ASP A 194 -15.12 -6.45 -1.79
N VAL A 195 -16.40 -6.15 -2.11
CA VAL A 195 -17.36 -5.62 -1.12
C VAL A 195 -17.71 -6.66 -0.05
N GLN A 196 -17.73 -7.95 -0.38
CA GLN A 196 -18.03 -8.99 0.60
C GLN A 196 -16.92 -9.08 1.64
N SER A 197 -15.66 -9.20 1.20
CA SER A 197 -14.49 -9.17 2.09
C SER A 197 -14.45 -7.89 2.92
N ALA A 198 -14.72 -6.73 2.31
CA ALA A 198 -14.81 -5.47 3.03
C ALA A 198 -15.89 -5.50 4.13
N THR A 199 -17.04 -6.12 3.87
CA THR A 199 -18.13 -6.27 4.88
C THR A 199 -17.66 -7.09 6.08
N GLU A 200 -16.98 -8.20 5.82
CA GLU A 200 -16.44 -9.06 6.88
C GLU A 200 -15.39 -8.32 7.70
N LEU A 201 -14.48 -7.58 7.04
CA LEU A 201 -13.41 -6.82 7.68
C LEU A 201 -13.92 -5.63 8.53
N VAL A 202 -14.92 -4.91 8.01
CA VAL A 202 -15.58 -3.84 8.77
C VAL A 202 -16.26 -4.43 10.02
N SER A 203 -16.92 -5.58 9.90
CA SER A 203 -17.54 -6.28 11.02
C SER A 203 -16.51 -6.80 12.02
N ALA A 204 -15.32 -7.15 11.57
CA ALA A 204 -14.18 -7.54 12.41
C ALA A 204 -13.53 -6.37 13.17
N GLY A 205 -13.93 -5.12 12.91
CA GLY A 205 -13.41 -3.93 13.62
C GLY A 205 -12.16 -3.30 12.99
N VAL A 206 -11.88 -3.59 11.72
CA VAL A 206 -10.76 -2.99 10.98
C VAL A 206 -10.94 -1.47 10.87
N SER A 207 -9.89 -0.71 11.16
CA SER A 207 -9.92 0.76 11.17
C SER A 207 -9.82 1.37 9.76
N VAL A 208 -9.06 0.72 8.87
CA VAL A 208 -8.79 1.21 7.51
C VAL A 208 -8.72 0.05 6.53
N LEU A 209 -9.27 0.22 5.34
CA LEU A 209 -9.14 -0.70 4.21
C LEU A 209 -8.21 -0.07 3.15
N ASP A 210 -7.05 -0.69 2.87
CA ASP A 210 -6.21 -0.35 1.71
C ASP A 210 -6.53 -1.33 0.58
N VAL A 211 -7.17 -0.83 -0.46
CA VAL A 211 -7.72 -1.67 -1.53
C VAL A 211 -6.66 -2.39 -2.35
N ALA A 212 -5.47 -1.83 -2.49
CA ALA A 212 -4.31 -2.41 -3.18
C ALA A 212 -4.66 -3.21 -4.43
N GLY A 213 -5.35 -2.54 -5.35
CA GLY A 213 -5.90 -3.17 -6.54
C GLY A 213 -4.88 -3.39 -7.67
N ARG A 214 -5.37 -4.00 -8.73
CA ARG A 214 -4.63 -4.26 -9.96
C ARG A 214 -4.24 -2.94 -10.65
N GLY A 215 -3.07 -2.92 -11.28
CA GLY A 215 -2.50 -1.76 -12.00
C GLY A 215 -1.08 -1.40 -11.60
N GLY A 216 -0.51 -2.05 -10.57
CA GLY A 216 0.87 -1.87 -10.09
C GLY A 216 1.67 -3.16 -10.11
N THR A 217 2.53 -3.34 -9.09
CA THR A 217 3.31 -4.56 -8.89
C THR A 217 2.38 -5.77 -8.76
N ARG A 218 2.62 -6.80 -9.56
CA ARG A 218 1.83 -8.02 -9.59
C ARG A 218 2.60 -9.14 -8.89
N PHE A 219 2.32 -9.35 -7.60
CA PHE A 219 3.02 -10.35 -6.80
C PHE A 219 2.80 -11.79 -7.28
N ALA A 220 1.63 -12.10 -7.86
CA ALA A 220 1.39 -13.42 -8.47
C ALA A 220 2.36 -13.69 -9.63
N ASP A 221 2.59 -12.71 -10.51
CA ASP A 221 3.53 -12.86 -11.63
C ASP A 221 4.96 -13.04 -11.12
N ILE A 222 5.33 -12.34 -10.06
CA ILE A 222 6.63 -12.51 -9.43
C ILE A 222 6.79 -13.95 -8.92
N GLU A 223 5.80 -14.48 -8.23
CA GLU A 223 5.84 -15.87 -7.74
C GLU A 223 5.84 -16.88 -8.90
N ILE A 224 5.03 -16.66 -9.94
CA ILE A 224 5.02 -17.49 -11.16
C ILE A 224 6.39 -17.47 -11.84
N ALA A 225 7.02 -16.29 -11.96
CA ALA A 225 8.35 -16.14 -12.56
C ALA A 225 9.43 -16.90 -11.77
N LEU A 226 9.32 -16.94 -10.45
CA LEU A 226 10.27 -17.61 -9.56
C LEU A 226 9.99 -19.12 -9.36
N ASN A 227 8.77 -19.59 -9.66
CA ASN A 227 8.35 -20.96 -9.43
C ASN A 227 8.37 -21.79 -10.73
N ALA A 228 9.48 -22.50 -10.98
CA ALA A 228 9.64 -23.32 -12.18
C ALA A 228 8.57 -24.42 -12.33
N ASN A 229 8.01 -24.93 -11.24
CA ASN A 229 6.95 -25.96 -11.29
C ASN A 229 5.64 -25.37 -11.76
N ILE A 230 5.25 -24.22 -11.22
CA ILE A 230 4.04 -23.49 -11.65
C ILE A 230 4.16 -23.08 -13.12
N ARG A 231 5.32 -22.56 -13.55
CA ARG A 231 5.56 -22.21 -14.97
C ARG A 231 5.41 -23.38 -15.93
N LYS A 232 5.70 -24.62 -15.51
CA LYS A 232 5.48 -25.80 -16.32
C LYS A 232 4.02 -26.23 -16.40
N THR A 233 3.23 -25.88 -15.40
CA THR A 233 1.82 -26.28 -15.27
C THR A 233 0.89 -25.27 -15.91
N LEU A 234 1.18 -23.97 -15.76
CA LEU A 234 0.44 -22.91 -16.41
C LEU A 234 0.94 -22.75 -17.86
N SER A 235 0.04 -22.42 -18.78
CA SER A 235 0.41 -22.03 -20.15
C SER A 235 1.27 -20.77 -20.13
N THR A 236 1.98 -20.51 -21.24
CA THR A 236 2.83 -19.32 -21.40
C THR A 236 2.06 -18.01 -21.19
N ASP A 237 0.74 -18.02 -21.49
CA ASP A 237 -0.16 -16.90 -21.22
C ASP A 237 -0.75 -17.10 -19.81
N ASN A 238 -0.45 -16.18 -18.92
CA ASN A 238 -0.99 -16.21 -17.57
C ASN A 238 -2.50 -15.95 -17.62
N VAL A 239 -3.30 -17.02 -17.50
CA VAL A 239 -4.77 -16.95 -17.55
C VAL A 239 -5.38 -16.11 -16.40
N PHE A 240 -4.58 -15.71 -15.42
CA PHE A 240 -4.98 -14.87 -14.29
C PHE A 240 -4.56 -13.40 -14.45
N ASP A 241 -4.11 -12.98 -15.64
CA ASP A 241 -3.65 -11.61 -15.88
C ASP A 241 -4.72 -10.56 -15.57
N ASP A 242 -5.97 -10.87 -15.90
CA ASP A 242 -7.12 -10.00 -15.65
C ASP A 242 -7.89 -10.35 -14.37
N TRP A 243 -7.36 -11.23 -13.53
CA TRP A 243 -8.00 -11.60 -12.27
C TRP A 243 -7.96 -10.47 -11.24
N GLY A 244 -9.07 -10.27 -10.54
CA GLY A 244 -9.19 -9.26 -9.47
C GLY A 244 -9.69 -7.91 -9.95
N TYR A 245 -9.81 -6.99 -9.01
CA TYR A 245 -10.31 -5.63 -9.21
C TYR A 245 -9.16 -4.66 -9.39
N THR A 246 -9.31 -3.71 -10.27
CA THR A 246 -8.42 -2.54 -10.31
C THR A 246 -8.59 -1.70 -9.04
N THR A 247 -7.61 -0.87 -8.73
CA THR A 247 -7.69 0.05 -7.59
C THR A 247 -8.93 0.95 -7.66
N THR A 248 -9.27 1.42 -8.85
CA THR A 248 -10.43 2.32 -9.04
C THR A 248 -11.76 1.60 -8.88
N GLU A 249 -11.88 0.36 -9.39
CA GLU A 249 -13.09 -0.47 -9.22
C GLU A 249 -13.31 -0.83 -7.76
N SER A 250 -12.29 -1.36 -7.09
CA SER A 250 -12.33 -1.76 -5.69
C SER A 250 -12.71 -0.58 -4.78
N LEU A 251 -11.98 0.54 -4.89
CA LEU A 251 -12.22 1.73 -4.07
C LEU A 251 -13.63 2.29 -4.30
N THR A 252 -14.06 2.41 -5.55
CA THR A 252 -15.39 2.93 -5.88
C THR A 252 -16.50 2.04 -5.32
N ALA A 253 -16.37 0.72 -5.46
CA ALA A 253 -17.35 -0.24 -4.96
C ALA A 253 -17.44 -0.20 -3.42
N ILE A 254 -16.30 -0.20 -2.72
CA ILE A 254 -16.24 -0.15 -1.26
C ILE A 254 -16.80 1.18 -0.73
N LYS A 255 -16.41 2.31 -1.31
CA LYS A 255 -16.92 3.63 -0.87
C LYS A 255 -18.41 3.81 -1.14
N ARG A 256 -18.98 3.13 -2.15
CA ARG A 256 -20.42 3.08 -2.36
C ARG A 256 -21.12 2.27 -1.27
N ALA A 257 -20.57 1.11 -0.89
CA ALA A 257 -21.15 0.24 0.13
C ALA A 257 -20.94 0.82 1.55
N PHE A 258 -19.81 1.43 1.81
CA PHE A 258 -19.38 1.95 3.11
C PHE A 258 -18.89 3.40 2.99
N PRO A 259 -19.79 4.39 2.84
CA PRO A 259 -19.40 5.80 2.61
C PRO A 259 -18.52 6.40 3.70
N THR A 260 -18.69 5.97 4.96
CA THR A 260 -17.95 6.47 6.12
C THR A 260 -16.67 5.70 6.44
N MET A 261 -16.48 4.52 5.83
CA MET A 261 -15.27 3.72 6.04
C MET A 261 -14.03 4.46 5.52
N THR A 262 -13.00 4.53 6.34
CA THR A 262 -11.70 5.06 5.92
C THR A 262 -11.05 4.08 4.95
N CYS A 263 -10.79 4.54 3.72
CA CYS A 263 -10.16 3.75 2.69
C CYS A 263 -8.85 4.41 2.25
N TRP A 264 -7.81 3.61 2.12
CA TRP A 264 -6.59 3.97 1.42
C TRP A 264 -6.58 3.34 0.02
N ALA A 265 -5.83 3.94 -0.89
CA ALA A 265 -5.66 3.41 -2.23
C ALA A 265 -4.18 3.17 -2.50
N SER A 266 -3.82 1.93 -2.76
CA SER A 266 -2.53 1.57 -3.35
C SER A 266 -2.74 0.66 -4.56
N GLY A 267 -1.68 0.40 -5.32
CA GLY A 267 -1.76 -0.36 -6.57
C GLY A 267 -1.92 0.53 -7.81
N GLY A 268 -0.86 0.60 -8.62
CA GLY A 268 -0.87 1.31 -9.90
C GLY A 268 -0.74 2.84 -9.83
N ILE A 269 -0.37 3.39 -8.69
CA ILE A 269 -0.15 4.84 -8.51
C ILE A 269 1.18 5.23 -9.16
N ARG A 270 1.14 6.10 -10.16
CA ARG A 270 2.30 6.46 -11.01
C ARG A 270 2.84 7.86 -10.76
N ASN A 271 1.98 8.77 -10.27
CA ASN A 271 2.25 10.20 -10.16
C ASN A 271 1.26 10.88 -9.21
N GLY A 272 1.47 12.18 -8.94
CA GLY A 272 0.59 12.95 -8.05
C GLY A 272 -0.82 13.21 -8.61
N LEU A 273 -1.01 13.13 -9.92
CA LEU A 273 -2.36 13.18 -10.52
C LEU A 273 -3.16 11.92 -10.19
N ASP A 274 -2.54 10.73 -10.19
CA ASP A 274 -3.20 9.49 -9.76
C ASP A 274 -3.55 9.53 -8.26
N VAL A 275 -2.70 10.19 -7.43
CA VAL A 275 -3.02 10.46 -6.02
C VAL A 275 -4.30 11.30 -5.92
N ALA A 276 -4.38 12.43 -6.63
CA ALA A 276 -5.56 13.28 -6.62
C ALA A 276 -6.82 12.54 -7.11
N LYS A 277 -6.72 11.75 -8.18
CA LYS A 277 -7.81 10.93 -8.70
C LYS A 277 -8.30 9.91 -7.65
N SER A 278 -7.39 9.25 -6.95
CA SER A 278 -7.72 8.33 -5.85
C SER A 278 -8.50 9.04 -4.74
N MET A 279 -8.06 10.23 -4.34
CA MET A 279 -8.75 11.01 -3.32
C MET A 279 -10.12 11.47 -3.82
N CYS A 280 -10.23 11.89 -5.08
CA CYS A 280 -11.53 12.28 -5.66
C CYS A 280 -12.55 11.13 -5.66
N ILE A 281 -12.14 9.89 -5.77
CA ILE A 281 -13.03 8.73 -5.70
C ILE A 281 -13.17 8.12 -4.31
N GLY A 282 -12.59 8.77 -3.28
CA GLY A 282 -12.88 8.49 -1.87
C GLY A 282 -11.74 7.91 -1.04
N ALA A 283 -10.51 7.87 -1.53
CA ALA A 283 -9.37 7.55 -0.69
C ALA A 283 -9.07 8.70 0.28
N SER A 284 -8.70 8.38 1.52
CA SER A 284 -8.19 9.34 2.50
C SER A 284 -6.66 9.47 2.46
N ALA A 285 -5.97 8.44 1.96
CA ALA A 285 -4.54 8.45 1.73
C ALA A 285 -4.17 7.48 0.60
N VAL A 286 -2.98 7.63 0.03
CA VAL A 286 -2.56 6.91 -1.17
C VAL A 286 -1.16 6.31 -1.00
N GLY A 287 -1.07 4.99 -1.18
CA GLY A 287 0.16 4.24 -1.04
C GLY A 287 0.92 4.12 -2.37
N VAL A 288 2.21 4.44 -2.35
CA VAL A 288 3.12 4.32 -3.49
C VAL A 288 4.16 3.26 -3.20
N ALA A 289 4.35 2.30 -4.12
CA ALA A 289 5.33 1.23 -4.01
C ALA A 289 6.29 1.18 -5.21
N GLY A 290 5.86 0.61 -6.33
CA GLY A 290 6.73 0.30 -7.47
C GLY A 290 7.57 1.47 -7.99
N LYS A 291 7.00 2.68 -8.00
CA LYS A 291 7.73 3.90 -8.42
C LYS A 291 8.86 4.29 -7.47
N LEU A 292 8.84 3.83 -6.24
CA LEU A 292 9.86 4.12 -5.23
C LEU A 292 10.91 3.00 -5.12
N LEU A 293 10.63 1.79 -5.63
CA LEU A 293 11.51 0.64 -5.45
C LEU A 293 12.89 0.85 -6.10
N ARG A 294 12.93 1.23 -7.39
CA ARG A 294 14.20 1.49 -8.09
C ARG A 294 14.98 2.65 -7.47
N PRO A 295 14.39 3.85 -7.23
CA PRO A 295 15.07 4.93 -6.51
C PRO A 295 15.63 4.49 -5.15
N ALA A 296 14.89 3.67 -4.41
CA ALA A 296 15.33 3.19 -3.09
C ALA A 296 16.53 2.22 -3.16
N THR A 297 16.80 1.60 -4.31
CA THR A 297 18.04 0.83 -4.51
C THR A 297 19.26 1.74 -4.78
N GLU A 298 19.02 2.99 -5.14
CA GLU A 298 20.07 3.95 -5.51
C GLU A 298 20.49 4.82 -4.32
N SER A 299 19.57 5.66 -3.81
CA SER A 299 19.85 6.55 -2.68
C SER A 299 18.59 7.14 -2.05
N THR A 300 18.75 7.76 -0.88
CA THR A 300 17.71 8.57 -0.22
C THR A 300 17.29 9.74 -1.10
N GLU A 301 18.21 10.45 -1.74
CA GLU A 301 17.95 11.61 -2.60
C GLU A 301 17.13 11.24 -3.83
N ALA A 302 17.36 10.04 -4.39
CA ALA A 302 16.57 9.55 -5.51
C ALA A 302 15.09 9.32 -5.08
N VAL A 303 14.85 8.78 -3.89
CA VAL A 303 13.51 8.62 -3.33
C VAL A 303 12.86 9.98 -3.04
N VAL A 304 13.58 10.90 -2.39
CA VAL A 304 13.14 12.28 -2.12
C VAL A 304 12.71 12.98 -3.40
N THR A 305 13.48 12.82 -4.48
CA THR A 305 13.15 13.41 -5.78
C THR A 305 11.78 12.93 -6.30
N VAL A 306 11.50 11.63 -6.21
CA VAL A 306 10.21 11.07 -6.63
C VAL A 306 9.08 11.55 -5.73
N LEU A 307 9.25 11.51 -4.41
CA LEU A 307 8.21 11.98 -3.47
C LEU A 307 7.91 13.46 -3.67
N ARG A 308 8.93 14.29 -3.87
CA ARG A 308 8.77 15.73 -4.16
C ARG A 308 7.99 15.95 -5.45
N GLN A 309 8.25 15.15 -6.49
CA GLN A 309 7.50 15.20 -7.74
C GLN A 309 6.02 14.87 -7.49
N PHE A 310 5.70 13.78 -6.78
CA PHE A 310 4.33 13.40 -6.44
C PHE A 310 3.57 14.52 -5.70
N MET A 311 4.21 15.11 -4.69
CA MET A 311 3.60 16.20 -3.91
C MET A 311 3.40 17.46 -4.78
N SER A 312 4.32 17.78 -5.67
CA SER A 312 4.20 18.91 -6.58
C SER A 312 3.06 18.71 -7.57
N GLU A 313 2.95 17.53 -8.17
CA GLU A 313 1.89 17.18 -9.12
C GLU A 313 0.50 17.16 -8.43
N LEU A 314 0.40 16.66 -7.20
CA LEU A 314 -0.81 16.73 -6.38
C LEU A 314 -1.22 18.20 -6.13
N ARG A 315 -0.27 19.05 -5.74
CA ARG A 315 -0.49 20.49 -5.52
C ARG A 315 -0.97 21.19 -6.78
N ILE A 316 -0.34 20.93 -7.92
CA ILE A 316 -0.76 21.46 -9.24
C ILE A 316 -2.17 20.99 -9.59
N THR A 317 -2.50 19.74 -9.28
CA THR A 317 -3.85 19.21 -9.54
C THR A 317 -4.89 19.91 -8.67
N CYS A 318 -4.64 20.12 -7.38
CA CYS A 318 -5.51 20.92 -6.50
C CYS A 318 -5.69 22.32 -7.03
N PHE A 319 -4.63 22.96 -7.51
CA PHE A 319 -4.72 24.28 -8.15
C PHE A 319 -5.64 24.26 -9.38
N GLY A 320 -5.44 23.31 -10.30
CA GLY A 320 -6.26 23.18 -11.51
C GLY A 320 -7.75 22.88 -11.24
N LEU A 321 -8.05 22.34 -10.05
CA LEU A 321 -9.40 22.09 -9.55
C LEU A 321 -9.98 23.28 -8.76
N GLY A 322 -9.15 24.26 -8.39
CA GLY A 322 -9.54 25.36 -7.52
C GLY A 322 -9.80 24.94 -6.08
N VAL A 323 -9.04 23.96 -5.57
CA VAL A 323 -9.16 23.39 -4.22
C VAL A 323 -7.96 23.82 -3.38
N GLY A 324 -8.21 24.47 -2.25
CA GLY A 324 -7.16 24.99 -1.37
C GLY A 324 -6.50 23.95 -0.46
N SER A 325 -7.04 22.74 -0.38
CA SER A 325 -6.44 21.63 0.40
C SER A 325 -6.68 20.29 -0.28
N SER A 326 -5.68 19.39 -0.24
CA SER A 326 -5.82 18.03 -0.74
C SER A 326 -6.97 17.26 -0.08
N MET A 327 -7.26 17.54 1.18
CA MET A 327 -8.38 16.95 1.92
C MET A 327 -9.77 17.43 1.45
N GLY A 328 -9.82 18.49 0.63
CA GLY A 328 -11.03 18.96 -0.05
C GLY A 328 -11.37 18.20 -1.35
N LEU A 329 -10.48 17.34 -1.82
CA LEU A 329 -10.72 16.53 -3.02
C LEU A 329 -11.85 15.53 -2.79
N ASN A 330 -12.82 15.49 -3.72
CA ASN A 330 -13.98 14.62 -3.59
C ASN A 330 -14.61 14.33 -4.97
N ARG A 331 -15.65 13.49 -5.01
CA ARG A 331 -16.30 13.02 -6.22
C ARG A 331 -16.82 14.12 -7.14
N THR A 332 -17.16 15.30 -6.62
CA THR A 332 -17.66 16.41 -7.45
C THR A 332 -16.60 16.98 -8.40
N HIS A 333 -15.33 16.67 -8.18
CA HIS A 333 -14.21 17.05 -9.05
C HIS A 333 -13.98 16.07 -10.22
N VAL A 334 -14.65 14.93 -10.21
CA VAL A 334 -14.59 13.96 -11.33
C VAL A 334 -15.58 14.38 -12.41
N LEU A 335 -15.10 14.47 -13.65
CA LEU A 335 -16.01 14.54 -14.79
C LEU A 335 -16.66 13.16 -14.92
N ASP A 336 -17.94 13.07 -14.61
CA ASP A 336 -18.72 11.92 -15.04
C ASP A 336 -18.64 11.87 -16.56
N ALA A 337 -18.50 10.68 -17.14
CA ALA A 337 -18.70 10.54 -18.55
C ALA A 337 -20.05 11.22 -18.83
N LEU A 338 -20.04 12.27 -19.63
CA LEU A 338 -21.27 12.88 -20.11
C LEU A 338 -22.17 11.71 -20.48
N ASP A 339 -23.32 11.60 -19.82
CA ASP A 339 -24.30 10.59 -20.17
C ASP A 339 -24.37 10.57 -21.69
N ALA A 340 -23.80 9.51 -22.26
CA ALA A 340 -23.97 9.26 -23.67
C ALA A 340 -25.42 8.80 -23.79
N ASP A 341 -26.31 9.75 -24.11
CA ASP A 341 -27.68 9.48 -24.55
C ASP A 341 -27.72 8.46 -25.68
#